data_9b5f2439c206332d4c6d7a523c15a203
#
_entry.id   9b5f2439c206332d4c6d7a523c15a203
#
_cell.length_a   1.000
_cell.length_b   1.000
_cell.length_c   1.000
_cell.angle_alpha   90.00
_cell.angle_beta   90.00
_cell.angle_gamma   90.00
#
_symmetry.space_group_name_H-M   'P 1'
#
loop_
_entity.id
_entity.type
_entity.pdbx_description
1 polymer ?
#
loop_
_entity_poly.entity_id
_entity_poly.type
_entity_poly.pdbx_seq_one_letter_code
_entity_poly.pdbx_strand_id
1 'polypeptide(L)'
;MESLGYETVAEEQVRPLIGPSLAVLFSELADCASDEGILRLVDKFRERYGSIGYSENRLYEGMPEVLTELSANGYLLGVCTGKRVDFAVRILEMFGLSDLFEFVSGGDVDIDKKMQIATLISNGLDATTAVMIGDRAVDVHAAHTHGIASTGVLWGFGDRAEIKESAPNHVATRPWELLELFRDPVE
;
A
#
# COMPACT_ATOMS: atom_id res chain seq x y z
N MET A 1 -2.94 9.55 19.99
CA MET A 1 -4.25 10.11 20.32
C MET A 1 -4.28 10.68 21.74
N GLU A 2 -3.99 9.91 22.78
CA GLU A 2 -3.96 10.36 24.19
C GLU A 2 -3.20 11.67 24.47
N SER A 3 -1.97 11.80 23.90
CA SER A 3 -1.15 13.01 24.08
C SER A 3 -1.77 14.29 23.51
N LEU A 4 -2.84 14.18 22.73
CA LEU A 4 -3.59 15.29 22.15
C LEU A 4 -5.01 15.38 22.73
N GLY A 5 -5.33 14.60 23.78
CA GLY A 5 -6.62 14.63 24.47
C GLY A 5 -7.75 13.84 23.80
N TYR A 6 -7.42 12.99 22.80
CA TYR A 6 -8.39 12.07 22.19
C TYR A 6 -8.36 10.71 22.90
N GLU A 7 -9.50 10.01 22.90
CA GLU A 7 -9.60 8.69 23.45
C GLU A 7 -8.68 7.68 22.75
N THR A 8 -8.19 6.70 23.47
CA THR A 8 -7.48 5.56 22.89
C THR A 8 -8.46 4.65 22.17
N VAL A 9 -8.02 4.12 21.03
CA VAL A 9 -8.81 3.19 20.23
C VAL A 9 -8.17 1.81 20.25
N ALA A 10 -8.97 0.77 20.22
CA ALA A 10 -8.51 -0.62 20.17
C ALA A 10 -7.97 -0.94 18.76
N GLU A 11 -7.05 -1.91 18.67
CA GLU A 11 -6.47 -2.35 17.40
C GLU A 11 -7.54 -2.80 16.40
N GLU A 12 -8.58 -3.49 16.89
CA GLU A 12 -9.70 -3.97 16.07
C GLU A 12 -10.46 -2.84 15.36
N GLN A 13 -10.48 -1.64 15.94
CA GLN A 13 -11.12 -0.46 15.35
C GLN A 13 -10.22 0.19 14.30
N VAL A 14 -8.90 0.11 14.46
CA VAL A 14 -7.91 0.70 13.55
C VAL A 14 -7.71 -0.18 12.31
N ARG A 15 -7.67 -1.50 12.49
CA ARG A 15 -7.31 -2.46 11.46
C ARG A 15 -8.12 -2.32 10.15
N PRO A 16 -9.45 -2.18 10.16
CA PRO A 16 -10.24 -1.99 8.93
C PRO A 16 -9.99 -0.65 8.23
N LEU A 17 -9.42 0.33 8.94
CA LEU A 17 -9.13 1.67 8.42
C LEU A 17 -7.71 1.79 7.84
N ILE A 18 -6.88 0.74 7.89
CA ILE A 18 -5.56 0.73 7.27
C ILE A 18 -5.70 0.57 5.76
N GLY A 19 -5.04 1.44 4.99
CA GLY A 19 -5.06 1.46 3.53
C GLY A 19 -5.29 2.85 2.96
N PRO A 20 -6.37 3.56 3.32
CA PRO A 20 -6.57 4.99 3.03
C PRO A 20 -5.49 5.90 3.64
N SER A 21 -5.57 7.20 3.33
CA SER A 21 -4.65 8.18 3.91
C SER A 21 -4.83 8.32 5.43
N LEU A 22 -3.78 8.74 6.15
CA LEU A 22 -3.84 9.00 7.59
C LEU A 22 -4.90 10.03 7.97
N ALA A 23 -5.19 10.98 7.10
CA ALA A 23 -6.23 11.98 7.34
C ALA A 23 -7.61 11.33 7.37
N VAL A 24 -7.91 10.43 6.42
CA VAL A 24 -9.14 9.64 6.42
C VAL A 24 -9.22 8.75 7.65
N LEU A 25 -8.16 8.02 7.98
CA LEU A 25 -8.10 7.18 9.17
C LEU A 25 -8.41 7.98 10.45
N PHE A 26 -7.78 9.13 10.64
CA PHE A 26 -8.03 9.93 11.83
C PHE A 26 -9.38 10.65 11.83
N SER A 27 -9.97 10.95 10.68
CA SER A 27 -11.33 11.48 10.62
C SER A 27 -12.37 10.46 11.09
N GLU A 28 -12.16 9.18 10.80
CA GLU A 28 -13.02 8.09 11.27
C GLU A 28 -12.84 7.78 12.77
N LEU A 29 -11.59 7.89 13.26
CA LEU A 29 -11.28 7.57 14.67
C LEU A 29 -11.52 8.72 15.65
N ALA A 30 -11.59 9.96 15.18
CA ALA A 30 -11.71 11.15 16.00
C ALA A 30 -12.90 12.02 15.51
N ASP A 31 -14.10 11.46 15.56
CA ASP A 31 -15.38 12.00 15.08
C ASP A 31 -15.62 13.50 15.33
N CYS A 32 -15.02 14.08 16.38
CA CYS A 32 -15.19 15.47 16.75
C CYS A 32 -13.96 16.36 16.46
N ALA A 33 -12.94 15.80 15.77
CA ALA A 33 -11.75 16.57 15.45
C ALA A 33 -12.02 17.56 14.33
N SER A 34 -11.56 18.81 14.50
CA SER A 34 -11.46 19.78 13.41
C SER A 34 -10.38 19.35 12.42
N ASP A 35 -10.40 19.90 11.20
CA ASP A 35 -9.34 19.66 10.20
C ASP A 35 -7.94 19.91 10.77
N GLU A 36 -7.78 20.97 11.57
CA GLU A 36 -6.52 21.24 12.29
C GLU A 36 -6.17 20.15 13.31
N GLY A 37 -7.18 19.61 14.01
CA GLY A 37 -7.02 18.48 14.93
C GLY A 37 -6.55 17.21 14.23
N ILE A 38 -7.12 16.92 13.07
CA ILE A 38 -6.71 15.78 12.22
C ILE A 38 -5.27 15.95 11.76
N LEU A 39 -4.87 17.13 11.27
CA LEU A 39 -3.50 17.38 10.85
C LEU A 39 -2.51 17.20 12.02
N ARG A 40 -2.85 17.64 13.22
CA ARG A 40 -2.03 17.43 14.43
C ARG A 40 -1.88 15.93 14.76
N LEU A 41 -2.93 15.15 14.60
CA LEU A 41 -2.89 13.69 14.79
C LEU A 41 -1.96 13.04 13.74
N VAL A 42 -2.06 13.45 12.49
CA VAL A 42 -1.18 13.00 11.41
C VAL A 42 0.27 13.33 11.72
N ASP A 43 0.58 14.55 12.13
CA ASP A 43 1.95 14.97 12.46
C ASP A 43 2.51 14.18 13.63
N LYS A 44 1.70 13.98 14.70
CA LYS A 44 2.13 13.20 15.86
C LYS A 44 2.34 11.72 15.54
N PHE A 45 1.51 11.14 14.66
CA PHE A 45 1.72 9.82 14.13
C PHE A 45 3.05 9.74 13.35
N ARG A 46 3.29 10.69 12.44
CA ARG A 46 4.50 10.74 11.60
C ARG A 46 5.77 10.90 12.45
N GLU A 47 5.73 11.69 13.51
CA GLU A 47 6.85 11.84 14.45
C GLU A 47 7.24 10.49 15.07
N ARG A 48 6.25 9.75 15.61
CA ARG A 48 6.48 8.42 16.19
C ARG A 48 6.86 7.39 15.12
N TYR A 49 6.17 7.43 13.98
CA TYR A 49 6.45 6.50 12.88
C TYR A 49 7.86 6.69 12.33
N GLY A 50 8.30 7.92 12.19
CA GLY A 50 9.65 8.27 11.72
C GLY A 50 10.77 7.92 12.72
N SER A 51 10.47 7.86 14.02
CA SER A 51 11.44 7.49 15.05
C SER A 51 11.53 5.97 15.25
N ILE A 52 10.40 5.27 15.36
CA ILE A 52 10.33 3.86 15.72
C ILE A 52 9.43 3.06 14.76
N GLY A 53 8.23 3.58 14.41
CA GLY A 53 7.19 2.79 13.77
C GLY A 53 7.60 2.18 12.42
N TYR A 54 8.47 2.83 11.66
CA TYR A 54 9.00 2.28 10.40
C TYR A 54 9.77 0.96 10.62
N SER A 55 10.39 0.76 11.77
CA SER A 55 11.16 -0.45 12.10
C SER A 55 10.31 -1.58 12.70
N GLU A 56 9.03 -1.31 13.00
CA GLU A 56 8.09 -2.30 13.53
C GLU A 56 7.41 -3.12 12.41
N ASN A 57 7.70 -2.81 11.14
CA ASN A 57 7.18 -3.58 10.01
C ASN A 57 7.78 -4.99 9.96
N ARG A 58 7.02 -5.93 9.42
CA ARG A 58 7.48 -7.30 9.15
C ARG A 58 7.10 -7.67 7.73
N LEU A 59 7.98 -8.41 7.07
CA LEU A 59 7.67 -8.98 5.76
C LEU A 59 6.75 -10.19 5.92
N TYR A 60 5.85 -10.36 4.97
CA TYR A 60 5.09 -11.59 4.84
C TYR A 60 6.03 -12.71 4.40
N GLU A 61 5.82 -13.89 4.95
CA GLU A 61 6.62 -15.08 4.63
C GLU A 61 6.60 -15.37 3.13
N GLY A 62 7.77 -15.60 2.56
CA GLY A 62 7.97 -15.86 1.13
C GLY A 62 8.01 -14.63 0.23
N MET A 63 7.69 -13.42 0.72
CA MET A 63 7.72 -12.21 -0.12
C MET A 63 9.12 -11.85 -0.63
N PRO A 64 10.21 -11.90 0.17
CA PRO A 64 11.55 -11.61 -0.36
C PRO A 64 11.94 -12.52 -1.52
N GLU A 65 11.64 -13.81 -1.40
CA GLU A 65 11.93 -14.82 -2.42
C GLU A 65 11.11 -14.56 -3.69
N VAL A 66 9.82 -14.28 -3.55
CA VAL A 66 8.92 -13.97 -4.68
C VAL A 66 9.37 -12.70 -5.41
N LEU A 67 9.71 -11.63 -4.69
CA LEU A 67 10.20 -10.39 -5.31
C LEU A 67 11.52 -10.60 -6.05
N THR A 68 12.44 -11.36 -5.45
CA THR A 68 13.73 -11.70 -6.07
C THR A 68 13.53 -12.49 -7.36
N GLU A 69 12.65 -13.49 -7.35
CA GLU A 69 12.36 -14.32 -8.53
C GLU A 69 11.64 -13.54 -9.63
N LEU A 70 10.67 -12.69 -9.30
CA LEU A 70 10.02 -11.81 -10.28
C LEU A 70 11.03 -10.86 -10.93
N SER A 71 11.90 -10.23 -10.14
CA SER A 71 12.96 -9.37 -10.68
C SER A 71 13.94 -10.14 -11.57
N ALA A 72 14.35 -11.34 -11.16
CA ALA A 72 15.26 -12.20 -11.95
C ALA A 72 14.62 -12.67 -13.28
N ASN A 73 13.27 -12.78 -13.33
CA ASN A 73 12.51 -13.10 -14.53
C ASN A 73 12.24 -11.88 -15.43
N GLY A 74 12.80 -10.71 -15.10
CA GLY A 74 12.73 -9.50 -15.92
C GLY A 74 11.52 -8.61 -15.67
N TYR A 75 10.73 -8.88 -14.62
CA TYR A 75 9.65 -7.98 -14.24
C TYR A 75 10.21 -6.73 -13.57
N LEU A 76 9.74 -5.57 -13.99
CA LEU A 76 10.03 -4.30 -13.34
C LEU A 76 9.11 -4.16 -12.12
N LEU A 77 9.70 -4.07 -10.94
CA LEU A 77 8.95 -3.94 -9.69
C LEU A 77 8.87 -2.47 -9.28
N GLY A 78 7.69 -2.06 -8.82
CA GLY A 78 7.46 -0.73 -8.28
C GLY A 78 6.63 -0.76 -7.00
N VAL A 79 6.87 0.19 -6.11
CA VAL A 79 6.03 0.39 -4.93
C VAL A 79 5.08 1.55 -5.15
N CYS A 80 3.77 1.31 -4.95
CA CYS A 80 2.74 2.33 -4.90
C CYS A 80 1.99 2.21 -3.57
N THR A 81 2.24 3.12 -2.63
CA THR A 81 1.78 2.98 -1.25
C THR A 81 1.14 4.25 -0.71
N GLY A 82 0.17 4.12 0.22
CA GLY A 82 -0.36 5.23 1.00
C GLY A 82 0.65 5.82 2.01
N LYS A 83 1.77 5.14 2.28
CA LYS A 83 2.83 5.68 3.13
C LYS A 83 3.56 6.82 2.43
N ARG A 84 4.02 7.79 3.19
CA ARG A 84 4.93 8.82 2.69
C ARG A 84 6.21 8.18 2.14
N VAL A 85 6.71 8.70 1.01
CA VAL A 85 7.80 8.08 0.23
C VAL A 85 9.07 7.85 1.06
N ASP A 86 9.45 8.79 1.93
CA ASP A 86 10.64 8.66 2.78
C ASP A 86 10.54 7.49 3.78
N PHE A 87 9.35 7.22 4.31
CA PHE A 87 9.14 6.05 5.16
C PHE A 87 9.15 4.75 4.36
N ALA A 88 8.57 4.75 3.16
CA ALA A 88 8.60 3.58 2.30
C ALA A 88 10.03 3.21 1.90
N VAL A 89 10.84 4.18 1.50
CA VAL A 89 12.26 3.97 1.17
C VAL A 89 13.03 3.40 2.36
N ARG A 90 12.91 4.00 3.55
CA ARG A 90 13.58 3.51 4.76
C ARG A 90 13.19 2.07 5.14
N ILE A 91 11.94 1.68 4.89
CA ILE A 91 11.49 0.31 5.13
C ILE A 91 12.14 -0.66 4.14
N LEU A 92 12.19 -0.30 2.87
CA LEU A 92 12.86 -1.12 1.84
C LEU A 92 14.36 -1.28 2.14
N GLU A 93 15.04 -0.20 2.53
CA GLU A 93 16.44 -0.21 2.96
C GLU A 93 16.65 -1.15 4.16
N MET A 94 15.80 -1.04 5.18
CA MET A 94 15.86 -1.87 6.39
C MET A 94 15.75 -3.37 6.07
N PHE A 95 14.95 -3.74 5.07
CA PHE A 95 14.79 -5.12 4.64
C PHE A 95 15.77 -5.56 3.55
N GLY A 96 16.63 -4.66 3.04
CA GLY A 96 17.56 -4.95 1.95
C GLY A 96 16.89 -5.23 0.61
N LEU A 97 15.72 -4.61 0.38
CA LEU A 97 14.89 -4.82 -0.82
C LEU A 97 14.94 -3.65 -1.81
N SER A 98 15.66 -2.56 -1.49
CA SER A 98 15.66 -1.33 -2.31
C SER A 98 16.05 -1.58 -3.76
N ASP A 99 17.06 -2.41 -3.99
CA ASP A 99 17.61 -2.68 -5.33
C ASP A 99 16.67 -3.50 -6.24
N LEU A 100 15.59 -4.07 -5.67
CA LEU A 100 14.58 -4.80 -6.44
C LEU A 100 13.55 -3.89 -7.09
N PHE A 101 13.42 -2.64 -6.63
CA PHE A 101 12.35 -1.73 -7.07
C PHE A 101 12.89 -0.60 -7.92
N GLU A 102 12.33 -0.44 -9.11
CA GLU A 102 12.65 0.63 -10.07
C GLU A 102 12.17 2.00 -9.56
N PHE A 103 11.05 2.04 -8.85
CA PHE A 103 10.50 3.26 -8.28
C PHE A 103 9.74 3.02 -6.98
N VAL A 104 9.63 4.09 -6.19
CA VAL A 104 8.77 4.13 -4.99
C VAL A 104 7.87 5.35 -5.10
N SER A 105 6.57 5.12 -5.26
CA SER A 105 5.54 6.15 -5.24
C SER A 105 4.83 6.12 -3.88
N GLY A 106 4.99 7.18 -3.11
CA GLY A 106 4.39 7.36 -1.79
C GLY A 106 3.17 8.27 -1.83
N GLY A 107 2.20 8.02 -0.94
CA GLY A 107 1.06 8.90 -0.72
C GLY A 107 1.36 10.06 0.23
N ASP A 108 0.44 10.99 0.32
CA ASP A 108 0.41 12.03 1.35
C ASP A 108 -1.07 12.36 1.68
N VAL A 109 -1.30 13.39 2.49
CA VAL A 109 -2.67 13.83 2.89
C VAL A 109 -3.57 14.05 1.67
N ASP A 110 -3.03 14.70 0.63
CA ASP A 110 -3.77 15.07 -0.59
C ASP A 110 -3.37 14.23 -1.81
N ILE A 111 -2.61 13.15 -1.64
CA ILE A 111 -2.15 12.29 -2.73
C ILE A 111 -2.68 10.88 -2.48
N ASP A 112 -3.75 10.53 -3.15
CA ASP A 112 -4.32 9.20 -3.13
C ASP A 112 -3.65 8.26 -4.17
N LYS A 113 -4.02 7.00 -4.14
CA LYS A 113 -3.47 5.98 -5.03
C LYS A 113 -3.82 6.22 -6.50
N LYS A 114 -4.98 6.79 -6.81
CA LYS A 114 -5.36 7.11 -8.20
C LYS A 114 -4.46 8.20 -8.77
N MET A 115 -4.18 9.23 -7.98
CA MET A 115 -3.27 10.31 -8.37
C MET A 115 -1.83 9.80 -8.55
N GLN A 116 -1.38 8.88 -7.69
CA GLN A 116 -0.08 8.24 -7.83
C GLN A 116 0.02 7.48 -9.15
N ILE A 117 -0.96 6.63 -9.46
CA ILE A 117 -1.00 5.86 -10.72
C ILE A 117 -1.05 6.80 -11.93
N ALA A 118 -1.88 7.85 -11.90
CA ALA A 118 -1.92 8.85 -12.97
C ALA A 118 -0.54 9.48 -13.22
N THR A 119 0.17 9.81 -12.15
CA THR A 119 1.53 10.35 -12.22
C THR A 119 2.52 9.34 -12.80
N LEU A 120 2.45 8.07 -12.41
CA LEU A 120 3.31 7.01 -12.95
C LEU A 120 3.06 6.82 -14.44
N ILE A 121 1.82 6.80 -14.89
CA ILE A 121 1.46 6.71 -16.32
C ILE A 121 2.00 7.93 -17.09
N SER A 122 1.85 9.14 -16.55
CA SER A 122 2.39 10.35 -17.18
C SER A 122 3.92 10.34 -17.30
N ASN A 123 4.60 9.58 -16.43
CA ASN A 123 6.04 9.38 -16.43
C ASN A 123 6.49 8.13 -17.23
N GLY A 124 5.58 7.49 -17.98
CA GLY A 124 5.92 6.42 -18.90
C GLY A 124 5.56 5.01 -18.46
N LEU A 125 4.85 4.83 -17.35
CA LEU A 125 4.30 3.51 -17.00
C LEU A 125 3.26 3.11 -18.05
N ASP A 126 3.46 1.96 -18.69
CA ASP A 126 2.47 1.39 -19.60
C ASP A 126 1.37 0.68 -18.81
N ALA A 127 0.17 1.27 -18.84
CA ALA A 127 -0.99 0.71 -18.15
C ALA A 127 -1.42 -0.67 -18.69
N THR A 128 -1.10 -0.98 -19.96
CA THR A 128 -1.53 -2.24 -20.61
C THR A 128 -0.71 -3.44 -20.17
N THR A 129 0.51 -3.22 -19.71
CA THR A 129 1.44 -4.26 -19.24
C THR A 129 1.63 -4.26 -17.73
N ALA A 130 1.13 -3.22 -17.06
CA ALA A 130 1.22 -3.10 -15.61
C ALA A 130 0.15 -3.93 -14.89
N VAL A 131 0.50 -4.44 -13.71
CA VAL A 131 -0.43 -5.10 -12.79
C VAL A 131 -0.28 -4.49 -11.41
N MET A 132 -1.38 -4.03 -10.82
CA MET A 132 -1.44 -3.60 -9.43
C MET A 132 -1.67 -4.81 -8.53
N ILE A 133 -0.79 -5.02 -7.57
CA ILE A 133 -0.95 -6.03 -6.53
C ILE A 133 -1.29 -5.30 -5.23
N GLY A 134 -2.44 -5.61 -4.64
CA GLY A 134 -2.89 -4.91 -3.44
C GLY A 134 -3.82 -5.73 -2.56
N ASP A 135 -3.87 -5.37 -1.29
CA ASP A 135 -4.64 -6.06 -0.26
C ASP A 135 -5.91 -5.32 0.15
N ARG A 136 -6.22 -4.18 -0.50
CA ARG A 136 -7.42 -3.38 -0.22
C ARG A 136 -8.19 -3.07 -1.51
N ALA A 137 -9.50 -2.87 -1.36
CA ALA A 137 -10.36 -2.44 -2.45
C ALA A 137 -9.87 -1.15 -3.13
N VAL A 138 -9.26 -0.23 -2.36
CA VAL A 138 -8.71 1.02 -2.91
C VAL A 138 -7.60 0.78 -3.92
N ASP A 139 -6.81 -0.30 -3.77
CA ASP A 139 -5.76 -0.68 -4.72
C ASP A 139 -6.37 -1.12 -6.05
N VAL A 140 -7.33 -2.02 -5.98
CA VAL A 140 -8.06 -2.57 -7.12
C VAL A 140 -8.81 -1.46 -7.88
N HIS A 141 -9.55 -0.63 -7.16
CA HIS A 141 -10.32 0.47 -7.77
C HIS A 141 -9.41 1.53 -8.41
N ALA A 142 -8.27 1.82 -7.79
CA ALA A 142 -7.30 2.75 -8.37
C ALA A 142 -6.70 2.20 -9.67
N ALA A 143 -6.34 0.91 -9.71
CA ALA A 143 -5.87 0.25 -10.91
C ALA A 143 -6.92 0.29 -12.04
N HIS A 144 -8.14 -0.14 -11.75
CA HIS A 144 -9.24 -0.17 -12.73
C HIS A 144 -9.59 1.22 -13.28
N THR A 145 -9.50 2.27 -12.45
CA THR A 145 -9.73 3.66 -12.91
C THR A 145 -8.79 4.04 -14.05
N HIS A 146 -7.61 3.44 -14.11
CA HIS A 146 -6.57 3.72 -15.11
C HIS A 146 -6.35 2.60 -16.13
N GLY A 147 -7.24 1.60 -16.17
CA GLY A 147 -7.12 0.48 -17.09
C GLY A 147 -5.97 -0.49 -16.80
N ILE A 148 -5.43 -0.45 -15.58
CA ILE A 148 -4.38 -1.37 -15.11
C ILE A 148 -5.06 -2.64 -14.56
N ALA A 149 -4.55 -3.81 -14.94
CA ALA A 149 -4.96 -5.07 -14.36
C ALA A 149 -4.63 -5.13 -12.84
N SER A 150 -5.40 -5.91 -12.08
CA SER A 150 -5.23 -5.99 -10.64
C SER A 150 -5.23 -7.42 -10.11
N THR A 151 -4.40 -7.66 -9.10
CA THR A 151 -4.40 -8.88 -8.29
C THR A 151 -4.68 -8.52 -6.84
N GLY A 152 -5.82 -8.96 -6.34
CA GLY A 152 -6.16 -8.83 -4.92
C GLY A 152 -5.44 -9.91 -4.10
N VAL A 153 -4.83 -9.54 -2.98
CA VAL A 153 -4.10 -10.48 -2.12
C VAL A 153 -4.77 -10.62 -0.75
N LEU A 154 -4.78 -11.84 -0.18
CA LEU A 154 -5.53 -12.16 1.04
C LEU A 154 -4.65 -12.31 2.30
N TRP A 155 -3.38 -11.98 2.22
CA TRP A 155 -2.46 -11.97 3.39
C TRP A 155 -2.28 -10.61 4.03
N GLY A 156 -2.99 -9.55 3.54
CA GLY A 156 -2.90 -8.19 4.04
C GLY A 156 -3.97 -7.80 5.05
N PHE A 157 -4.41 -6.55 4.99
CA PHE A 157 -5.41 -5.97 5.90
C PHE A 157 -6.85 -6.12 5.41
N GLY A 158 -7.08 -6.17 4.10
CA GLY A 158 -8.39 -6.39 3.50
C GLY A 158 -8.88 -7.82 3.71
N ASP A 159 -10.16 -7.98 3.96
CA ASP A 159 -10.75 -9.30 4.06
C ASP A 159 -11.16 -9.86 2.68
N ARG A 160 -11.53 -11.14 2.66
CA ARG A 160 -11.95 -11.82 1.43
C ARG A 160 -13.20 -11.20 0.79
N ALA A 161 -14.12 -10.65 1.58
CA ALA A 161 -15.35 -10.04 1.07
C ALA A 161 -15.01 -8.72 0.37
N GLU A 162 -14.21 -7.85 1.00
CA GLU A 162 -13.71 -6.60 0.43
C GLU A 162 -13.01 -6.83 -0.91
N ILE A 163 -12.06 -7.78 -0.93
CA ILE A 163 -11.30 -8.09 -2.15
C ILE A 163 -12.23 -8.65 -3.24
N LYS A 164 -13.15 -9.54 -2.89
CA LYS A 164 -14.09 -10.11 -3.87
C LYS A 164 -15.03 -9.04 -4.45
N GLU A 165 -15.54 -8.15 -3.62
CA GLU A 165 -16.45 -7.07 -4.04
C GLU A 165 -15.75 -6.04 -4.91
N SER A 166 -14.45 -5.80 -4.71
CA SER A 166 -13.65 -4.93 -5.57
C SER A 166 -13.38 -5.49 -6.97
N ALA A 167 -13.71 -6.78 -7.20
CA ALA A 167 -13.63 -7.48 -8.48
C ALA A 167 -12.25 -7.42 -9.17
N PRO A 168 -11.14 -7.79 -8.52
CA PRO A 168 -9.82 -7.83 -9.17
C PRO A 168 -9.80 -8.86 -10.29
N ASN A 169 -8.86 -8.71 -11.25
CA ASN A 169 -8.66 -9.68 -12.32
C ASN A 169 -8.22 -11.06 -11.79
N HIS A 170 -7.40 -11.06 -10.72
CA HIS A 170 -6.93 -12.27 -10.05
C HIS A 170 -7.00 -12.11 -8.53
N VAL A 171 -7.03 -13.23 -7.82
CA VAL A 171 -6.92 -13.28 -6.36
C VAL A 171 -5.83 -14.28 -5.98
N ALA A 172 -4.87 -13.84 -5.17
CA ALA A 172 -3.85 -14.70 -4.60
C ALA A 172 -4.05 -14.83 -3.08
N THR A 173 -3.89 -16.06 -2.57
CA THR A 173 -4.05 -16.37 -1.14
C THR A 173 -2.73 -16.43 -0.40
N ARG A 174 -1.63 -16.60 -1.13
CA ARG A 174 -0.26 -16.73 -0.61
C ARG A 174 0.75 -16.09 -1.56
N PRO A 175 1.87 -15.55 -1.06
CA PRO A 175 2.83 -14.82 -1.89
C PRO A 175 3.34 -15.58 -3.12
N TRP A 176 3.65 -16.86 -3.01
CA TRP A 176 4.19 -17.64 -4.14
C TRP A 176 3.19 -17.90 -5.28
N GLU A 177 1.89 -17.72 -5.05
CA GLU A 177 0.91 -17.77 -6.13
C GLU A 177 1.10 -16.65 -7.15
N LEU A 178 1.78 -15.54 -6.76
CA LEU A 178 2.18 -14.50 -7.71
C LEU A 178 3.13 -15.03 -8.78
N LEU A 179 4.05 -15.94 -8.44
CA LEU A 179 4.95 -16.56 -9.42
C LEU A 179 4.21 -17.42 -10.43
N GLU A 180 3.09 -17.99 -10.05
CA GLU A 180 2.24 -18.78 -10.95
C GLU A 180 1.46 -17.88 -11.92
N LEU A 181 1.01 -16.73 -11.44
CA LEU A 181 0.28 -15.73 -12.25
C LEU A 181 1.18 -15.05 -13.29
N PHE A 182 2.50 -14.96 -13.02
CA PHE A 182 3.46 -14.28 -13.88
C PHE A 182 4.48 -15.24 -14.52
N ARG A 183 4.14 -16.54 -14.66
CA ARG A 183 5.05 -17.53 -15.27
C ARG A 183 5.27 -17.35 -16.76
N ASP A 184 4.27 -16.88 -17.47
CA ASP A 184 4.36 -16.61 -18.90
C ASP A 184 4.44 -15.08 -19.08
N PRO A 185 5.53 -14.55 -19.64
CA PRO A 185 5.55 -13.14 -20.02
C PRO A 185 4.38 -12.91 -20.99
N VAL A 186 3.60 -11.86 -20.71
CA VAL A 186 2.53 -11.44 -21.62
C VAL A 186 3.21 -11.13 -22.96
N GLU A 187 2.89 -11.95 -24.02
CA GLU A 187 3.35 -11.75 -25.39
C GLU A 187 2.88 -10.39 -25.95
#